data_cb9f6c72af9b51a45545cd9a947e0e90
#
_entry.id   cb9f6c72af9b51a45545cd9a947e0e90
#
_cell.length_a   1.000
_cell.length_b   1.000
_cell.length_c   1.000
_cell.angle_alpha   90.00
_cell.angle_beta   90.00
_cell.angle_gamma   90.00
#
_symmetry.space_group_name_H-M   'P 1'
#
loop_
_entity.id
_entity.type
_entity.pdbx_description
1 polymer ?
#
loop_
_entity_poly.entity_id
_entity_poly.type
_entity_poly.pdbx_seq_one_letter_code
_entity_poly.pdbx_strand_id
1 'polypeptide(L)'
;EKFVRERHHRSGGDIGRINAQRAFLAAMLKEFKQLSMSELTSLVPILMQEVTTDLKVGTVLELLDTVMSIDTDNISFYTLPGEGATAYNGQSVWSYHRDAAAELLNEHFRPYSDPVPAEQLRMEELRNTTDYYDDNTDTITDLLNGDSDDSSSQ
;
A
#
# COMPACT_ATOMS: atom_id res chain seq x y z
N GLU A 1 14.50 3.17 -10.72
CA GLU A 1 14.89 3.00 -9.31
C GLU A 1 14.90 4.31 -8.54
N LYS A 2 15.41 5.43 -9.08
CA LYS A 2 15.41 6.74 -8.41
C LYS A 2 13.99 7.25 -8.11
N PHE A 3 13.04 7.08 -9.01
CA PHE A 3 11.66 7.56 -8.83
C PHE A 3 10.97 6.98 -7.59
N VAL A 4 11.14 5.69 -7.36
CA VAL A 4 10.47 4.94 -6.27
C VAL A 4 11.15 5.15 -4.91
N ARG A 5 12.44 5.55 -4.90
CA ARG A 5 13.25 5.71 -3.67
C ARG A 5 13.50 7.17 -3.27
N GLU A 6 13.07 8.13 -4.08
CA GLU A 6 13.30 9.56 -3.84
C GLU A 6 12.50 10.06 -2.64
N ARG A 7 13.21 10.64 -1.65
CA ARG A 7 12.63 11.20 -0.42
C ARG A 7 12.77 12.72 -0.33
N HIS A 8 13.85 13.27 -0.91
CA HIS A 8 14.26 14.64 -0.61
C HIS A 8 13.62 15.71 -1.47
N HIS A 9 13.07 15.35 -2.62
CA HIS A 9 12.49 16.31 -3.58
C HIS A 9 10.96 16.20 -3.67
N ARG A 10 10.33 15.45 -2.76
CA ARG A 10 8.87 15.32 -2.72
C ARG A 10 8.28 16.08 -1.53
N SER A 11 7.24 16.87 -1.79
CA SER A 11 6.38 17.40 -0.74
C SER A 11 5.81 16.21 0.05
N GLY A 12 5.79 16.29 1.39
CA GLY A 12 5.30 15.20 2.24
C GLY A 12 6.31 14.13 2.64
N GLY A 13 7.59 14.22 2.27
CA GLY A 13 8.65 13.33 2.78
C GLY A 13 8.38 11.84 2.52
N ASP A 14 8.19 11.07 3.58
CA ASP A 14 7.98 9.60 3.49
C ASP A 14 6.60 9.24 2.91
N ILE A 15 5.57 9.99 3.24
CA ILE A 15 4.22 9.82 2.69
C ILE A 15 4.23 10.09 1.19
N GLY A 16 4.88 11.19 0.74
CA GLY A 16 5.04 11.47 -0.69
C GLY A 16 5.76 10.35 -1.45
N ARG A 17 6.69 9.65 -0.81
CA ARG A 17 7.32 8.45 -1.38
C ARG A 17 6.33 7.29 -1.48
N ILE A 18 5.53 7.03 -0.45
CA ILE A 18 4.52 5.97 -0.43
C ILE A 18 3.50 6.20 -1.55
N ASN A 19 3.00 7.42 -1.70
CA ASN A 19 2.05 7.77 -2.76
C ASN A 19 2.64 7.57 -4.15
N ALA A 20 3.91 7.91 -4.35
CA ALA A 20 4.59 7.63 -5.61
C ALA A 20 4.75 6.14 -5.90
N GLN A 21 5.00 5.32 -4.87
CA GLN A 21 5.05 3.86 -5.00
C GLN A 21 3.68 3.29 -5.37
N ARG A 22 2.61 3.77 -4.75
CA ARG A 22 1.22 3.40 -5.07
C ARG A 22 0.87 3.77 -6.51
N ALA A 23 1.12 5.02 -6.91
CA ALA A 23 0.88 5.48 -8.28
C ALA A 23 1.65 4.65 -9.32
N PHE A 24 2.90 4.30 -9.03
CA PHE A 24 3.68 3.41 -9.89
C PHE A 24 3.07 2.01 -9.99
N LEU A 25 2.65 1.42 -8.87
CA LEU A 25 1.99 0.10 -8.86
C LEU A 25 0.66 0.13 -9.61
N ALA A 26 -0.13 1.20 -9.42
CA ALA A 26 -1.40 1.40 -10.12
C ALA A 26 -1.20 1.48 -11.65
N ALA A 27 -0.23 2.29 -12.08
CA ALA A 27 0.11 2.41 -13.49
C ALA A 27 0.61 1.08 -14.10
N MET A 28 1.47 0.37 -13.36
CA MET A 28 1.98 -0.94 -13.79
C MET A 28 0.85 -1.96 -13.92
N LEU A 29 -0.07 -2.01 -12.96
CA LEU A 29 -1.21 -2.92 -12.99
C LEU A 29 -2.15 -2.61 -14.17
N LYS A 30 -2.40 -1.32 -14.42
CA LYS A 30 -3.19 -0.88 -15.56
C LYS A 30 -2.57 -1.33 -16.90
N GLU A 31 -1.26 -1.21 -17.05
CA GLU A 31 -0.57 -1.68 -18.25
C GLU A 31 -0.61 -3.21 -18.38
N PHE A 32 -0.41 -3.95 -17.28
CA PHE A 32 -0.51 -5.40 -17.30
C PHE A 32 -1.90 -5.90 -17.72
N LYS A 33 -2.96 -5.19 -17.32
CA LYS A 33 -4.34 -5.51 -17.71
C LYS A 33 -4.61 -5.33 -19.20
N GLN A 34 -3.76 -4.63 -19.93
CA GLN A 34 -3.87 -4.48 -21.39
C GLN A 34 -3.18 -5.62 -22.17
N LEU A 35 -2.32 -6.39 -21.50
CA LEU A 35 -1.60 -7.49 -22.12
C LEU A 35 -2.52 -8.71 -22.31
N SER A 36 -2.31 -9.43 -23.39
CA SER A 36 -2.94 -10.74 -23.58
C SER A 36 -2.35 -11.79 -22.63
N MET A 37 -3.09 -12.86 -22.36
CA MET A 37 -2.59 -13.99 -21.57
C MET A 37 -1.31 -14.61 -22.13
N SER A 38 -1.17 -14.63 -23.47
CA SER A 38 0.05 -15.12 -24.12
C SER A 38 1.27 -14.26 -23.83
N GLU A 39 1.10 -12.93 -23.85
CA GLU A 39 2.17 -11.97 -23.50
C GLU A 39 2.55 -12.09 -22.04
N LEU A 40 1.55 -12.15 -21.14
CA LEU A 40 1.79 -12.33 -19.70
C LEU A 40 2.53 -13.64 -19.39
N THR A 41 2.09 -14.75 -19.99
CA THR A 41 2.73 -16.05 -19.83
C THR A 41 4.19 -16.03 -20.27
N SER A 42 4.50 -15.28 -21.33
CA SER A 42 5.87 -15.11 -21.82
C SER A 42 6.71 -14.19 -20.93
N LEU A 43 6.08 -13.21 -20.28
CA LEU A 43 6.75 -12.21 -19.44
C LEU A 43 7.09 -12.75 -18.04
N VAL A 44 6.22 -13.61 -17.46
CA VAL A 44 6.39 -14.13 -16.10
C VAL A 44 7.77 -14.78 -15.87
N PRO A 45 8.28 -15.69 -16.70
CA PRO A 45 9.60 -16.29 -16.48
C PRO A 45 10.74 -15.28 -16.48
N ILE A 46 10.62 -14.19 -17.25
CA ILE A 46 11.61 -13.11 -17.31
C ILE A 46 11.59 -12.32 -16.01
N LEU A 47 10.41 -11.91 -15.55
CA LEU A 47 10.26 -11.18 -14.30
C LEU A 47 10.72 -12.00 -13.08
N MET A 48 10.45 -13.30 -13.08
CA MET A 48 10.87 -14.19 -12.00
C MET A 48 12.39 -14.33 -11.87
N GLN A 49 13.18 -14.00 -12.88
CA GLN A 49 14.65 -13.95 -12.80
C GLN A 49 15.16 -12.72 -12.05
N GLU A 50 14.38 -11.64 -12.05
CA GLU A 50 14.73 -10.37 -11.41
C GLU A 50 14.23 -10.24 -9.96
N VAL A 51 13.39 -11.19 -9.51
CA VAL A 51 12.75 -11.15 -8.19
C VAL A 51 13.23 -12.31 -7.33
N THR A 52 13.62 -12.03 -6.09
CA THR A 52 13.89 -13.10 -5.10
C THR A 52 12.57 -13.48 -4.42
N THR A 53 12.08 -14.68 -4.70
CA THR A 53 10.81 -15.19 -4.18
C THR A 53 10.90 -16.72 -4.03
N ASP A 54 10.09 -17.28 -3.14
CA ASP A 54 9.86 -18.72 -2.98
C ASP A 54 8.74 -19.24 -3.88
N LEU A 55 8.02 -18.36 -4.61
CA LEU A 55 7.01 -18.76 -5.57
C LEU A 55 7.64 -19.46 -6.78
N LYS A 56 6.99 -20.51 -7.23
CA LYS A 56 7.37 -21.19 -8.48
C LYS A 56 6.68 -20.49 -9.66
N VAL A 57 7.36 -20.50 -10.82
CA VAL A 57 6.79 -19.96 -12.08
C VAL A 57 5.40 -20.54 -12.38
N GLY A 58 5.22 -21.85 -12.18
CA GLY A 58 3.92 -22.52 -12.38
C GLY A 58 2.81 -21.91 -11.50
N THR A 59 3.10 -21.68 -10.23
CA THR A 59 2.14 -21.07 -9.29
C THR A 59 1.77 -19.65 -9.72
N VAL A 60 2.75 -18.87 -10.18
CA VAL A 60 2.49 -17.50 -10.69
C VAL A 60 1.60 -17.55 -11.94
N LEU A 61 1.85 -18.49 -12.84
CA LEU A 61 1.04 -18.68 -14.05
C LEU A 61 -0.42 -19.10 -13.71
N GLU A 62 -0.61 -19.96 -12.71
CA GLU A 62 -1.95 -20.35 -12.24
C GLU A 62 -2.72 -19.16 -11.64
N LEU A 63 -2.03 -18.20 -11.03
CA LEU A 63 -2.65 -17.01 -10.45
C LEU A 63 -3.00 -15.95 -11.49
N LEU A 64 -2.46 -15.99 -12.72
CA LEU A 64 -2.69 -14.96 -13.74
C LEU A 64 -4.18 -14.76 -14.04
N ASP A 65 -4.94 -15.84 -14.20
CA ASP A 65 -6.38 -15.74 -14.48
C ASP A 65 -7.11 -15.00 -13.34
N THR A 66 -6.76 -15.31 -12.10
CA THR A 66 -7.32 -14.62 -10.93
C THR A 66 -6.95 -13.15 -10.93
N VAL A 67 -5.67 -12.80 -11.14
CA VAL A 67 -5.20 -11.42 -11.17
C VAL A 67 -5.88 -10.64 -12.31
N MET A 68 -6.02 -11.26 -13.47
CA MET A 68 -6.69 -10.63 -14.63
C MET A 68 -8.20 -10.44 -14.42
N SER A 69 -8.83 -11.23 -13.55
CA SER A 69 -10.25 -11.10 -13.22
C SER A 69 -10.53 -9.99 -12.19
N ILE A 70 -9.53 -9.54 -11.44
CA ILE A 70 -9.69 -8.45 -10.45
C ILE A 70 -10.04 -7.17 -11.19
N ASP A 71 -11.12 -6.52 -10.80
CA ASP A 71 -11.44 -5.18 -11.26
C ASP A 71 -10.51 -4.18 -10.55
N THR A 72 -9.77 -3.40 -11.34
CA THR A 72 -8.81 -2.42 -10.80
C THR A 72 -9.49 -1.33 -9.98
N ASP A 73 -10.76 -1.00 -10.28
CA ASP A 73 -11.53 0.00 -9.55
C ASP A 73 -11.91 -0.49 -8.14
N ASN A 74 -11.80 -1.80 -7.88
CA ASN A 74 -12.04 -2.41 -6.58
C ASN A 74 -10.75 -2.61 -5.76
N ILE A 75 -9.61 -2.11 -6.23
CA ILE A 75 -8.35 -2.17 -5.48
C ILE A 75 -8.17 -0.85 -4.73
N SER A 76 -8.14 -0.93 -3.41
CA SER A 76 -7.93 0.21 -2.53
C SER A 76 -6.61 0.09 -1.77
N PHE A 77 -5.98 1.23 -1.54
CA PHE A 77 -4.76 1.34 -0.76
C PHE A 77 -5.06 2.09 0.54
N TYR A 78 -4.58 1.58 1.64
CA TYR A 78 -4.80 2.16 2.95
C TYR A 78 -3.47 2.53 3.60
N THR A 79 -3.44 3.64 4.33
CA THR A 79 -2.35 3.95 5.25
C THR A 79 -2.78 3.57 6.66
N LEU A 80 -1.91 2.90 7.40
CA LEU A 80 -2.20 2.59 8.80
C LEU A 80 -2.29 3.91 9.58
N PRO A 81 -3.42 4.20 10.27
CA PRO A 81 -3.59 5.47 11.01
C PRO A 81 -2.48 5.71 12.01
N GLY A 82 -1.91 6.92 11.99
CA GLY A 82 -0.77 7.24 12.83
C GLY A 82 -0.17 8.61 12.53
N GLU A 83 0.97 8.89 13.12
CA GLU A 83 1.71 10.14 12.97
C GLU A 83 3.22 9.93 12.93
N GLY A 84 3.94 10.92 12.39
CA GLY A 84 5.40 10.95 12.47
C GLY A 84 5.87 11.15 13.91
N ALA A 85 6.76 10.31 14.39
CA ALA A 85 7.33 10.38 15.73
C ALA A 85 8.83 10.15 15.70
N THR A 86 9.48 10.50 16.82
CA THR A 86 10.88 10.19 17.05
C THR A 86 10.98 9.16 18.19
N ALA A 87 11.52 8.00 17.88
CA ALA A 87 11.79 6.98 18.90
C ALA A 87 12.87 7.44 19.89
N TYR A 88 12.92 6.81 21.05
CA TYR A 88 13.87 7.16 22.13
C TYR A 88 15.35 7.04 21.71
N ASN A 89 15.65 6.30 20.66
CA ASN A 89 17.00 6.20 20.06
C ASN A 89 17.28 7.28 19.00
N GLY A 90 16.38 8.25 18.82
CA GLY A 90 16.48 9.34 17.85
C GLY A 90 16.09 8.99 16.41
N GLN A 91 15.59 7.79 16.17
CA GLN A 91 15.12 7.39 14.83
C GLN A 91 13.76 7.99 14.54
N SER A 92 13.56 8.45 13.30
CA SER A 92 12.25 8.84 12.79
C SER A 92 11.45 7.57 12.50
N VAL A 93 10.25 7.49 13.08
CA VAL A 93 9.35 6.34 12.98
C VAL A 93 7.93 6.82 12.74
N TRP A 94 7.07 5.90 12.28
CA TRP A 94 5.63 6.10 12.24
C TRP A 94 5.04 5.49 13.51
N SER A 95 4.41 6.32 14.33
CA SER A 95 3.65 5.89 15.51
C SER A 95 2.20 5.77 15.09
N TYR A 96 1.67 4.57 15.12
CA TYR A 96 0.28 4.35 14.75
C TYR A 96 -0.63 4.46 15.98
N HIS A 97 -1.91 4.75 15.71
CA HIS A 97 -2.99 4.76 16.68
C HIS A 97 -3.68 3.41 16.69
N ARG A 98 -3.55 2.71 17.80
CA ARG A 98 -3.97 1.31 17.92
C ARG A 98 -5.46 1.11 17.69
N ASP A 99 -6.31 1.97 18.25
CA ASP A 99 -7.76 1.87 18.11
C ASP A 99 -8.20 2.09 16.66
N ALA A 100 -7.73 3.15 16.03
CA ALA A 100 -8.01 3.45 14.61
C ALA A 100 -7.42 2.39 13.67
N ALA A 101 -6.22 1.86 14.00
CA ALA A 101 -5.63 0.76 13.24
C ALA A 101 -6.47 -0.53 13.36
N ALA A 102 -7.00 -0.83 14.54
CA ALA A 102 -7.88 -1.98 14.74
C ALA A 102 -9.18 -1.84 13.95
N GLU A 103 -9.78 -0.66 13.94
CA GLU A 103 -10.99 -0.35 13.18
C GLU A 103 -10.75 -0.57 11.69
N LEU A 104 -9.73 0.07 11.12
CA LEU A 104 -9.36 -0.07 9.71
C LEU A 104 -9.09 -1.53 9.31
N LEU A 105 -8.32 -2.26 10.13
CA LEU A 105 -7.99 -3.66 9.85
C LEU A 105 -9.23 -4.57 9.93
N ASN A 106 -10.11 -4.34 10.89
CA ASN A 106 -11.33 -5.14 11.04
C ASN A 106 -12.32 -4.87 9.89
N GLU A 107 -12.46 -3.62 9.47
CA GLU A 107 -13.39 -3.24 8.41
C GLU A 107 -12.94 -3.74 7.04
N HIS A 108 -11.67 -3.53 6.69
CA HIS A 108 -11.21 -3.74 5.32
C HIS A 108 -10.40 -5.02 5.10
N PHE A 109 -9.76 -5.56 6.13
CA PHE A 109 -8.85 -6.70 5.99
C PHE A 109 -9.33 -7.99 6.68
N ARG A 110 -10.47 -7.94 7.38
CA ARG A 110 -11.03 -9.10 8.08
C ARG A 110 -12.54 -9.31 7.81
N PRO A 111 -13.02 -9.20 6.55
CA PRO A 111 -14.45 -9.23 6.26
C PRO A 111 -15.14 -10.55 6.62
N TYR A 112 -14.37 -11.63 6.80
CA TYR A 112 -14.89 -12.98 7.08
C TYR A 112 -14.43 -13.53 8.45
N SER A 113 -13.91 -12.68 9.32
CA SER A 113 -13.38 -13.08 10.62
C SER A 113 -13.93 -12.19 11.72
N ASP A 114 -14.01 -12.71 12.93
CA ASP A 114 -14.41 -11.91 14.09
C ASP A 114 -13.44 -10.72 14.27
N PRO A 115 -13.96 -9.55 14.67
CA PRO A 115 -13.13 -8.39 14.94
C PRO A 115 -12.07 -8.67 16.01
N VAL A 116 -10.88 -8.16 15.81
CA VAL A 116 -9.80 -8.21 16.80
C VAL A 116 -9.81 -6.91 17.61
N PRO A 117 -9.96 -6.96 18.95
CA PRO A 117 -9.89 -5.77 19.78
C PRO A 117 -8.47 -5.13 19.71
N ALA A 118 -8.44 -3.80 19.86
CA ALA A 118 -7.19 -3.03 19.74
C ALA A 118 -6.09 -3.52 20.70
N GLU A 119 -6.44 -3.96 21.90
CA GLU A 119 -5.51 -4.45 22.91
C GLU A 119 -4.78 -5.73 22.51
N GLN A 120 -5.32 -6.48 21.54
CA GLN A 120 -4.66 -7.68 20.99
C GLN A 120 -3.66 -7.34 19.89
N LEU A 121 -3.69 -6.14 19.34
CA LEU A 121 -2.67 -5.69 18.40
C LEU A 121 -1.37 -5.45 19.17
N ARG A 122 -0.35 -6.25 18.87
CA ARG A 122 0.99 -6.13 19.47
C ARG A 122 1.76 -5.00 18.82
N MET A 123 1.29 -3.81 19.06
CA MET A 123 1.82 -2.60 18.45
C MET A 123 2.10 -1.58 19.57
N GLU A 124 3.25 -0.88 19.54
CA GLU A 124 3.58 0.18 20.49
C GLU A 124 3.14 1.54 19.96
N GLU A 125 2.39 2.26 20.76
CA GLU A 125 2.09 3.67 20.54
C GLU A 125 3.17 4.51 21.22
N LEU A 126 3.87 5.34 20.46
CA LEU A 126 4.89 6.23 21.00
C LEU A 126 4.32 7.56 21.49
N ARG A 127 3.10 7.88 21.11
CA ARG A 127 2.35 9.05 21.55
C ARG A 127 0.90 8.66 21.79
N ASN A 128 0.33 9.29 22.80
CA ASN A 128 -1.09 9.18 23.10
C ASN A 128 -1.77 10.48 22.65
N THR A 129 -1.79 10.74 21.36
CA THR A 129 -2.45 11.89 20.77
C THR A 129 -3.72 11.45 20.05
N THR A 130 -4.73 12.30 20.06
CA THR A 130 -5.96 12.11 19.30
C THR A 130 -5.85 12.68 17.89
N ASP A 131 -4.84 13.49 17.63
CA ASP A 131 -4.57 14.07 16.33
C ASP A 131 -3.69 13.09 15.54
N TYR A 132 -4.30 12.33 14.68
CA TYR A 132 -3.62 11.42 13.78
C TYR A 132 -4.04 11.71 12.34
N TYR A 133 -3.18 11.34 11.45
CA TYR A 133 -3.46 11.38 10.04
C TYR A 133 -4.54 10.34 9.74
N ASP A 134 -5.76 10.83 9.67
CA ASP A 134 -6.92 10.05 9.29
C ASP A 134 -7.12 10.31 7.81
N ASP A 135 -6.55 9.57 7.04
CA ASP A 135 -7.03 9.33 5.72
C ASP A 135 -6.12 8.39 5.00
N ASN A 136 -6.70 7.54 4.30
CA ASN A 136 -6.38 7.45 2.90
C ASN A 136 -6.76 6.10 2.39
N THR A 137 -7.98 6.09 1.96
CA THR A 137 -8.38 5.13 0.95
C THR A 137 -8.12 5.79 -0.40
N ASP A 138 -7.03 5.44 -1.06
CA ASP A 138 -6.82 5.78 -2.45
C ASP A 138 -7.24 4.59 -3.30
N THR A 139 -8.05 4.82 -4.32
CA THR A 139 -8.29 3.85 -5.37
C THR A 139 -7.21 3.96 -6.45
N ILE A 140 -7.11 2.96 -7.33
CA ILE A 140 -6.21 3.04 -8.48
C ILE A 140 -6.55 4.25 -9.35
N THR A 141 -7.84 4.54 -9.52
CA THR A 141 -8.33 5.68 -10.31
C THR A 141 -7.87 6.99 -9.70
N ASP A 142 -7.97 7.17 -8.38
CA ASP A 142 -7.51 8.37 -7.67
C ASP A 142 -6.00 8.58 -7.87
N LEU A 143 -5.21 7.54 -7.70
CA LEU A 143 -3.77 7.58 -7.87
C LEU A 143 -3.33 7.90 -9.31
N LEU A 144 -4.08 7.44 -10.30
CA LEU A 144 -3.78 7.70 -11.71
C LEU A 144 -4.20 9.10 -12.15
N ASN A 145 -5.26 9.66 -11.56
CA ASN A 145 -5.75 11.01 -11.87
C ASN A 145 -4.99 12.11 -11.13
N GLY A 146 -4.17 11.77 -10.16
CA GLY A 146 -3.42 12.73 -9.36
C GLY A 146 -4.28 13.45 -8.30
N ASP A 147 -5.49 12.94 -8.05
CA ASP A 147 -6.42 13.44 -7.03
C ASP A 147 -6.06 12.96 -5.61
N SER A 148 -4.78 12.71 -5.35
CA SER A 148 -4.31 12.59 -3.98
C SER A 148 -4.44 13.96 -3.33
N ASP A 149 -5.48 14.11 -2.51
CA ASP A 149 -5.79 15.34 -1.78
C ASP A 149 -4.55 15.80 -0.99
N ASP A 150 -3.90 16.84 -1.51
CA ASP A 150 -2.89 17.64 -0.81
C ASP A 150 -3.60 18.60 0.19
N SER A 151 -4.67 18.12 0.84
CA SER A 151 -5.55 18.92 1.68
C SER A 151 -5.19 18.92 3.17
N SER A 152 -3.92 18.67 3.52
CA SER A 152 -3.46 18.81 4.91
C SER A 152 -2.21 19.70 5.03
N SER A 153 -2.35 20.96 4.59
CA SER A 153 -1.37 21.99 4.92
C SER A 153 -2.10 23.33 5.15
N GLN A 154 -2.62 23.52 6.33
CA GLN A 154 -2.72 24.84 6.98
C GLN A 154 -2.51 24.70 8.47
#